data_067d4a8040fd6fb2fec8a86b8497d8ea
#
_entry.id   067d4a8040fd6fb2fec8a86b8497d8ea
#
_cell.length_a   1.000
_cell.length_b   1.000
_cell.length_c   1.000
_cell.angle_alpha   90.00
_cell.angle_beta   90.00
_cell.angle_gamma   90.00
#
_symmetry.space_group_name_H-M   'P 1'
#
loop_
_entity.id
_entity.type
_entity.pdbx_description
1 polymer ?
#
loop_
_entity_poly.entity_id
_entity_poly.type
_entity_poly.pdbx_seq_one_letter_code
_entity_poly.pdbx_strand_id
1 'polypeptide(L)'
;MCRIRHGGERFAWLARLLPIAVLLMPHPGWSQDSAAPAETPPEASPRAGGPKRRRSPGKPVRLAVLTVAVHTPILVRAYDRFREQHGDGKLEVDLWVEQQWAESPRPLEFGQYDMILALRCSIPGLAAAVSAAAEQGAWVVSQSDMQYRDCAVLLDDLPDLAAYYRQRGADNMVGLYEKICERFEVPGVTARLPVPVADAGIYHPDASEVFADGQHYWKWYQGRPGYDHDAPKVGIFVYNTLYLNDETDYFTQLIRGVEQAGASPVLGFWFVPVGQNRGGASPLKRFFDGVDVVISSSFRLTNEKLHHEEALLELDVPVLNSIILNVAREEWSGSRQGIPANYLLNSIVSPEFSGLIEPTVIAGRQPVTNPNTGQDYFRTVLIDDNYRWQVRRALAWATLRRTAAADRRIAILYYNHSGGKQNIGASYLNVTASLEAILADLAARGYRVEGAID
;
A
#
# COMPACT_ATOMS: atom_id res chain seq x y z
N MET A 1 35.97 33.53 15.86
CA MET A 1 34.63 34.01 16.30
C MET A 1 33.78 34.26 15.08
N CYS A 2 32.95 33.32 14.73
CA CYS A 2 31.89 33.51 13.74
C CYS A 2 30.68 32.72 14.22
N ARG A 3 29.62 33.43 14.65
CA ARG A 3 28.39 32.80 15.11
C ARG A 3 27.54 32.45 13.90
N ILE A 4 27.33 31.15 13.68
CA ILE A 4 26.26 30.67 12.78
C ILE A 4 25.01 30.46 13.63
N ARG A 5 23.95 31.24 13.35
CA ARG A 5 22.63 31.07 13.95
C ARG A 5 21.98 29.83 13.40
N HIS A 6 21.56 28.97 14.31
CA HIS A 6 20.71 27.82 14.01
C HIS A 6 19.31 28.28 13.62
N GLY A 7 18.93 28.00 12.38
CA GLY A 7 17.54 27.88 11.93
C GLY A 7 17.21 26.40 11.84
N GLY A 8 16.87 25.77 12.94
CA GLY A 8 16.65 24.34 13.02
C GLY A 8 15.52 23.95 13.96
N GLU A 9 14.30 24.42 13.72
CA GLU A 9 13.13 23.99 14.52
C GLU A 9 11.89 23.60 13.69
N ARG A 10 12.06 23.09 12.48
CA ARG A 10 10.91 22.66 11.67
C ARG A 10 10.81 21.17 11.34
N PHE A 11 11.68 20.31 11.85
CA PHE A 11 11.70 18.88 11.47
C PHE A 11 11.69 17.87 12.64
N ALA A 12 11.37 18.27 13.86
CA ALA A 12 11.40 17.37 15.02
C ALA A 12 10.18 16.45 15.17
N TRP A 13 9.26 16.40 14.22
CA TRP A 13 7.92 15.83 14.44
C TRP A 13 7.60 14.52 13.71
N LEU A 14 8.48 14.01 12.87
CA LEU A 14 8.29 12.70 12.21
C LEU A 14 8.54 11.47 13.10
N ALA A 15 9.11 11.63 14.30
CA ALA A 15 9.48 10.53 15.17
C ALA A 15 8.34 9.97 16.07
N ARG A 16 7.13 10.53 16.03
CA ARG A 16 6.00 10.12 16.90
C ARG A 16 4.81 9.48 16.19
N LEU A 17 4.94 9.10 14.93
CA LEU A 17 3.89 8.35 14.26
C LEU A 17 3.80 6.94 14.85
N LEU A 18 2.71 6.65 15.54
CA LEU A 18 2.29 5.29 15.90
C LEU A 18 2.36 4.38 14.67
N PRO A 19 2.77 3.11 14.82
CA PRO A 19 2.93 2.22 13.68
C PRO A 19 1.60 2.08 12.93
N ILE A 20 1.59 2.45 11.66
CA ILE A 20 0.46 2.28 10.72
C ILE A 20 -0.02 0.82 10.64
N ALA A 21 0.79 -0.14 11.08
CA ALA A 21 0.38 -1.54 11.22
C ALA A 21 -0.81 -1.76 12.18
N VAL A 22 -1.02 -0.88 13.16
CA VAL A 22 -2.24 -0.91 14.02
C VAL A 22 -3.42 -0.25 13.31
N LEU A 23 -3.17 0.65 12.36
CA LEU A 23 -4.20 1.37 11.60
C LEU A 23 -4.74 0.58 10.39
N LEU A 24 -4.07 -0.50 9.99
CA LEU A 24 -4.54 -1.42 8.94
C LEU A 24 -5.36 -2.60 9.49
N MET A 25 -5.60 -2.66 10.81
CA MET A 25 -6.51 -3.66 11.34
C MET A 25 -7.93 -3.35 10.87
N PRO A 26 -8.61 -4.28 10.18
CA PRO A 26 -10.01 -4.10 9.85
C PRO A 26 -10.80 -4.07 11.16
N HIS A 27 -11.64 -3.08 11.33
CA HIS A 27 -12.69 -3.10 12.34
C HIS A 27 -13.59 -4.33 12.11
N PRO A 28 -14.14 -4.98 13.15
CA PRO A 28 -15.00 -6.15 13.01
C PRO A 28 -16.34 -5.91 12.25
N GLY A 29 -16.53 -4.76 11.66
CA GLY A 29 -17.68 -4.42 10.81
C GLY A 29 -17.45 -4.45 9.29
N TRP A 30 -16.27 -4.83 8.81
CA TRP A 30 -16.01 -4.94 7.38
C TRP A 30 -16.32 -6.36 6.88
N SER A 31 -17.61 -6.69 6.73
CA SER A 31 -18.05 -7.79 5.89
C SER A 31 -18.07 -7.31 4.43
N GLN A 32 -17.06 -7.68 3.67
CA GLN A 32 -17.19 -7.68 2.21
C GLN A 32 -17.98 -8.95 1.85
N ASP A 33 -19.29 -8.82 1.73
CA ASP A 33 -20.06 -9.79 0.99
C ASP A 33 -19.70 -9.63 -0.49
N SER A 34 -19.26 -10.73 -1.07
CA SER A 34 -19.01 -10.91 -2.50
C SER A 34 -20.18 -10.35 -3.31
N ALA A 35 -19.84 -9.69 -4.42
CA ALA A 35 -20.79 -9.17 -5.39
C ALA A 35 -21.90 -10.19 -5.71
N ALA A 36 -23.03 -10.04 -5.08
CA ALA A 36 -24.29 -10.58 -5.52
C ALA A 36 -24.82 -9.67 -6.64
N PRO A 37 -25.57 -10.22 -7.62
CA PRO A 37 -26.16 -9.42 -8.68
C PRO A 37 -27.06 -8.36 -8.07
N ALA A 38 -27.09 -7.19 -8.72
CA ALA A 38 -27.78 -5.99 -8.27
C ALA A 38 -29.24 -6.29 -7.86
N GLU A 39 -29.45 -6.46 -6.56
CA GLU A 39 -30.77 -6.42 -5.96
C GLU A 39 -31.21 -4.96 -5.82
N THR A 40 -32.46 -4.73 -6.05
CA THR A 40 -33.16 -3.43 -5.88
C THR A 40 -32.82 -2.86 -4.50
N PRO A 41 -32.42 -1.58 -4.40
CA PRO A 41 -32.03 -0.99 -3.12
C PRO A 41 -33.16 -1.10 -2.09
N PRO A 42 -32.89 -1.48 -0.83
CA PRO A 42 -33.89 -1.46 0.22
C PRO A 42 -34.37 -0.02 0.46
N GLU A 43 -35.62 0.12 0.78
CA GLU A 43 -36.26 1.41 1.13
C GLU A 43 -35.49 2.10 2.26
N ALA A 44 -35.27 3.41 2.09
CA ALA A 44 -34.49 4.24 3.00
C ALA A 44 -35.02 4.20 4.44
N SER A 45 -34.15 3.98 5.40
CA SER A 45 -34.42 4.08 6.82
C SER A 45 -34.96 5.48 7.19
N PRO A 46 -35.89 5.62 8.17
CA PRO A 46 -36.47 6.90 8.57
C PRO A 46 -35.48 7.97 9.08
N ARG A 47 -34.23 7.60 9.29
CA ARG A 47 -33.13 8.52 9.67
C ARG A 47 -32.39 9.13 8.47
N ALA A 48 -32.72 8.78 7.25
CA ALA A 48 -32.10 9.31 6.03
C ALA A 48 -32.50 10.78 5.78
N GLY A 49 -32.06 11.68 6.66
CA GLY A 49 -32.20 13.13 6.47
C GLY A 49 -31.19 13.62 5.43
N GLY A 50 -31.66 14.43 4.49
CA GLY A 50 -30.81 15.22 3.61
C GLY A 50 -30.33 16.52 4.28
N PRO A 51 -29.65 17.40 3.52
CA PRO A 51 -29.18 18.69 4.01
C PRO A 51 -30.30 19.51 4.66
N LYS A 52 -30.11 19.91 5.92
CA LYS A 52 -31.12 20.70 6.67
C LYS A 52 -30.99 22.20 6.37
N ARG A 53 -29.80 22.67 6.01
CA ARG A 53 -29.51 24.07 5.74
C ARG A 53 -29.75 24.38 4.28
N ARG A 54 -30.63 25.35 3.99
CA ARG A 54 -30.75 25.89 2.62
C ARG A 54 -29.50 26.69 2.31
N ARG A 55 -28.76 26.21 1.32
CA ARG A 55 -27.58 26.90 0.76
C ARG A 55 -28.00 28.21 0.11
N SER A 56 -27.19 29.28 0.27
CA SER A 56 -27.38 30.50 -0.51
C SER A 56 -27.08 30.22 -1.99
N PRO A 57 -27.96 30.59 -2.92
CA PRO A 57 -27.74 30.41 -4.36
C PRO A 57 -26.39 31.01 -4.78
N GLY A 58 -25.62 30.26 -5.59
CA GLY A 58 -24.35 30.74 -6.16
C GLY A 58 -23.12 30.56 -5.28
N LYS A 59 -23.24 30.12 -4.01
CA LYS A 59 -22.07 29.80 -3.17
C LYS A 59 -21.65 28.32 -3.32
N PRO A 60 -20.36 27.97 -3.18
CA PRO A 60 -19.92 26.56 -3.16
C PRO A 60 -20.51 25.83 -1.96
N VAL A 61 -20.66 24.49 -2.09
CA VAL A 61 -20.86 23.63 -0.92
C VAL A 61 -19.58 23.57 -0.13
N ARG A 62 -19.61 23.82 1.17
CA ARG A 62 -18.44 23.72 2.05
C ARG A 62 -18.45 22.38 2.77
N LEU A 63 -17.55 21.50 2.38
CA LEU A 63 -17.40 20.14 2.89
C LEU A 63 -16.16 20.03 3.77
N ALA A 64 -16.34 19.63 5.03
CA ALA A 64 -15.25 19.11 5.85
C ALA A 64 -15.17 17.60 5.72
N VAL A 65 -13.99 17.05 5.44
CA VAL A 65 -13.74 15.61 5.45
C VAL A 65 -12.80 15.28 6.59
N LEU A 66 -13.29 14.54 7.58
CA LEU A 66 -12.53 14.10 8.73
C LEU A 66 -11.89 12.75 8.41
N THR A 67 -10.56 12.67 8.36
CA THR A 67 -9.87 11.50 7.81
C THR A 67 -8.51 11.27 8.47
N VAL A 68 -7.82 10.21 8.04
CA VAL A 68 -6.44 9.88 8.40
C VAL A 68 -5.53 9.98 7.17
N ALA A 69 -4.22 10.15 7.40
CA ALA A 69 -3.25 10.42 6.34
C ALA A 69 -3.27 9.40 5.18
N VAL A 70 -3.56 8.13 5.45
CA VAL A 70 -3.58 7.08 4.42
C VAL A 70 -4.68 7.26 3.37
N HIS A 71 -5.77 7.97 3.69
CA HIS A 71 -6.87 8.24 2.76
C HIS A 71 -6.76 9.60 2.06
N THR A 72 -5.84 10.44 2.52
CA THR A 72 -5.69 11.80 1.98
C THR A 72 -5.33 11.83 0.49
N PRO A 73 -4.43 11.00 -0.05
CA PRO A 73 -4.05 11.07 -1.46
C PRO A 73 -5.23 10.96 -2.42
N ILE A 74 -6.12 10.00 -2.20
CA ILE A 74 -7.26 9.79 -3.10
C ILE A 74 -8.27 10.93 -3.03
N LEU A 75 -8.51 11.47 -1.82
CA LEU A 75 -9.45 12.58 -1.63
C LEU A 75 -8.94 13.87 -2.30
N VAL A 76 -7.65 14.16 -2.18
CA VAL A 76 -7.02 15.33 -2.80
C VAL A 76 -7.07 15.23 -4.33
N ARG A 77 -6.65 14.10 -4.89
CA ARG A 77 -6.66 13.86 -6.36
C ARG A 77 -8.07 13.90 -6.95
N ALA A 78 -9.03 13.31 -6.24
CA ALA A 78 -10.42 13.37 -6.66
C ALA A 78 -10.97 14.80 -6.64
N TYR A 79 -10.56 15.61 -5.67
CA TYR A 79 -10.96 17.00 -5.62
C TYR A 79 -10.36 17.83 -6.76
N ASP A 80 -9.09 17.61 -7.11
CA ASP A 80 -8.46 18.25 -8.27
C ASP A 80 -9.19 17.89 -9.56
N ARG A 81 -9.47 16.60 -9.80
CA ARG A 81 -10.24 16.14 -10.98
C ARG A 81 -11.65 16.74 -11.00
N PHE A 82 -12.32 16.82 -9.85
CA PHE A 82 -13.63 17.44 -9.74
C PHE A 82 -13.57 18.91 -10.18
N ARG A 83 -12.58 19.67 -9.70
CA ARG A 83 -12.40 21.09 -10.07
C ARG A 83 -12.08 21.26 -11.57
N GLU A 84 -11.23 20.40 -12.14
CA GLU A 84 -10.94 20.41 -13.57
C GLU A 84 -12.19 20.18 -14.42
N GLN A 85 -13.11 19.34 -13.97
CA GLN A 85 -14.32 18.98 -14.72
C GLN A 85 -15.50 19.96 -14.53
N HIS A 86 -15.67 20.50 -13.35
CA HIS A 86 -16.84 21.31 -12.98
C HIS A 86 -16.50 22.79 -12.72
N GLY A 87 -15.21 23.14 -12.69
CA GLY A 87 -14.75 24.48 -12.39
C GLY A 87 -14.78 24.81 -10.88
N ASP A 88 -14.19 25.94 -10.56
CA ASP A 88 -14.16 26.48 -9.20
C ASP A 88 -15.55 26.99 -8.78
N GLY A 89 -15.78 27.05 -7.46
CA GLY A 89 -17.01 27.63 -6.91
C GLY A 89 -18.23 26.70 -6.83
N LYS A 90 -18.07 25.39 -7.14
CA LYS A 90 -19.14 24.39 -6.93
C LYS A 90 -19.03 23.72 -5.57
N LEU A 91 -17.83 23.35 -5.18
CA LEU A 91 -17.48 22.63 -3.95
C LEU A 91 -16.18 23.18 -3.39
N GLU A 92 -16.12 23.38 -2.08
CA GLU A 92 -14.90 23.65 -1.31
C GLU A 92 -14.70 22.48 -0.35
N VAL A 93 -13.55 21.79 -0.43
CA VAL A 93 -13.21 20.66 0.42
C VAL A 93 -12.07 21.05 1.36
N ASP A 94 -12.30 20.92 2.64
CA ASP A 94 -11.29 21.08 3.69
C ASP A 94 -11.06 19.73 4.36
N LEU A 95 -9.82 19.23 4.31
CA LEU A 95 -9.45 17.97 4.92
C LEU A 95 -8.95 18.19 6.34
N TRP A 96 -9.54 17.47 7.29
CA TRP A 96 -9.13 17.41 8.68
C TRP A 96 -8.45 16.07 8.92
N VAL A 97 -7.12 16.10 8.90
CA VAL A 97 -6.30 14.90 8.98
C VAL A 97 -5.78 14.74 10.40
N GLU A 98 -6.12 13.62 11.05
CA GLU A 98 -5.79 13.37 12.46
C GLU A 98 -4.32 13.59 12.78
N GLN A 99 -3.42 13.05 11.95
CA GLN A 99 -1.98 13.15 12.16
C GLN A 99 -1.48 14.61 12.04
N GLN A 100 -1.98 15.34 11.05
CA GLN A 100 -1.59 16.74 10.83
C GLN A 100 -2.11 17.64 11.95
N TRP A 101 -3.34 17.39 12.42
CA TRP A 101 -3.89 18.14 13.54
C TRP A 101 -3.11 17.88 14.83
N ALA A 102 -2.66 16.64 15.09
CA ALA A 102 -1.85 16.31 16.26
C ALA A 102 -0.52 17.07 16.28
N GLU A 103 0.01 17.43 15.13
CA GLU A 103 1.28 18.16 14.96
C GLU A 103 1.11 19.67 14.98
N SER A 104 0.06 20.15 14.34
CA SER A 104 -0.29 21.57 14.25
C SER A 104 -1.78 21.76 14.55
N PRO A 105 -2.17 21.75 15.84
CA PRO A 105 -3.55 21.88 16.22
C PRO A 105 -4.14 23.23 15.76
N ARG A 106 -5.31 23.15 15.14
CA ARG A 106 -6.14 24.32 14.79
C ARG A 106 -7.47 24.26 15.54
N PRO A 107 -8.14 25.40 15.74
CA PRO A 107 -9.45 25.43 16.39
C PRO A 107 -10.46 24.51 15.71
N LEU A 108 -11.22 23.75 16.50
CA LEU A 108 -12.25 22.83 16.01
C LEU A 108 -13.55 23.61 15.69
N GLU A 109 -13.53 24.40 14.63
CA GLU A 109 -14.66 25.23 14.20
C GLU A 109 -15.31 24.65 12.95
N PHE A 110 -16.51 24.07 13.09
CA PHE A 110 -17.22 23.38 12.02
C PHE A 110 -18.53 24.07 11.60
N GLY A 111 -18.97 25.10 12.29
CA GLY A 111 -20.24 25.81 11.98
C GLY A 111 -20.30 26.46 10.60
N GLN A 112 -19.17 26.60 9.94
CA GLN A 112 -19.04 27.14 8.59
C GLN A 112 -19.34 26.13 7.49
N TYR A 113 -19.29 24.82 7.76
CA TYR A 113 -19.50 23.78 6.75
C TYR A 113 -20.95 23.46 6.56
N ASP A 114 -21.33 23.18 5.31
CA ASP A 114 -22.66 22.70 4.96
C ASP A 114 -22.77 21.20 5.22
N MET A 115 -21.65 20.48 5.04
CA MET A 115 -21.56 19.04 5.29
C MET A 115 -20.25 18.68 6.00
N ILE A 116 -20.34 17.69 6.88
CA ILE A 116 -19.18 17.06 7.53
C ILE A 116 -19.26 15.57 7.17
N LEU A 117 -18.24 15.07 6.45
CA LEU A 117 -18.07 13.66 6.13
C LEU A 117 -17.00 13.07 7.05
N ALA A 118 -17.43 12.35 8.08
CA ALA A 118 -16.56 11.72 9.05
C ALA A 118 -16.22 10.30 8.62
N LEU A 119 -15.07 10.12 7.97
CA LEU A 119 -14.63 8.81 7.49
C LEU A 119 -13.90 8.04 8.59
N ARG A 120 -12.80 8.58 9.09
CA ARG A 120 -12.02 7.97 10.17
C ARG A 120 -11.10 9.04 10.74
N CYS A 121 -11.38 9.52 11.93
CA CYS A 121 -10.60 10.56 12.57
C CYS A 121 -10.89 10.55 14.07
N SER A 122 -9.84 10.61 14.90
CA SER A 122 -9.97 10.55 16.36
C SER A 122 -9.20 11.70 17.00
N ILE A 123 -9.69 12.93 16.82
CA ILE A 123 -9.13 14.14 17.42
C ILE A 123 -9.85 14.40 18.75
N PRO A 124 -9.14 14.67 19.87
CA PRO A 124 -9.76 15.05 21.13
C PRO A 124 -10.68 16.28 20.99
N GLY A 125 -11.89 16.19 21.52
CA GLY A 125 -12.90 17.27 21.43
C GLY A 125 -13.66 17.34 20.10
N LEU A 126 -13.28 16.58 19.09
CA LEU A 126 -13.88 16.61 17.76
C LEU A 126 -15.38 16.28 17.76
N ALA A 127 -15.80 15.27 18.56
CA ALA A 127 -17.20 14.87 18.62
C ALA A 127 -18.11 16.01 19.11
N ALA A 128 -17.70 16.74 20.13
CA ALA A 128 -18.45 17.88 20.64
C ALA A 128 -18.55 19.02 19.60
N ALA A 129 -17.45 19.32 18.89
CA ALA A 129 -17.43 20.34 17.86
C ALA A 129 -18.31 19.98 16.66
N VAL A 130 -18.32 18.70 16.24
CA VAL A 130 -19.18 18.18 15.17
C VAL A 130 -20.66 18.21 15.59
N SER A 131 -20.97 17.83 16.83
CA SER A 131 -22.34 17.94 17.36
C SER A 131 -22.85 19.36 17.36
N ALA A 132 -22.04 20.33 17.81
CA ALA A 132 -22.40 21.75 17.77
C ALA A 132 -22.65 22.26 16.35
N ALA A 133 -21.89 21.80 15.35
CA ALA A 133 -22.12 22.13 13.96
C ALA A 133 -23.42 21.50 13.41
N ALA A 134 -23.74 20.27 13.83
CA ALA A 134 -25.00 19.61 13.46
C ALA A 134 -26.23 20.37 14.01
N GLU A 135 -26.14 20.88 15.23
CA GLU A 135 -27.17 21.74 15.83
C GLU A 135 -27.34 23.05 15.04
N GLN A 136 -26.26 23.58 14.45
CA GLN A 136 -26.27 24.76 13.58
C GLN A 136 -26.74 24.46 12.15
N GLY A 137 -27.06 23.19 11.86
CA GLY A 137 -27.64 22.74 10.59
C GLY A 137 -26.67 22.12 9.59
N ALA A 138 -25.41 21.86 9.97
CA ALA A 138 -24.50 21.08 9.14
C ALA A 138 -25.02 19.64 8.99
N TRP A 139 -24.95 19.09 7.75
CA TRP A 139 -25.29 17.69 7.52
C TRP A 139 -24.10 16.79 7.84
N VAL A 140 -24.23 16.01 8.90
CA VAL A 140 -23.15 15.12 9.34
C VAL A 140 -23.41 13.71 8.84
N VAL A 141 -22.45 13.15 8.08
CA VAL A 141 -22.45 11.77 7.60
C VAL A 141 -21.20 11.06 8.12
N SER A 142 -21.38 9.91 8.78
CA SER A 142 -20.28 9.16 9.37
C SER A 142 -20.17 7.74 8.83
N GLN A 143 -18.95 7.28 8.61
CA GLN A 143 -18.67 5.88 8.26
C GLN A 143 -18.93 4.93 9.44
N SER A 144 -18.82 5.42 10.68
CA SER A 144 -18.94 4.62 11.91
C SER A 144 -19.96 5.24 12.86
N ASP A 145 -20.77 4.41 13.49
CA ASP A 145 -21.78 4.83 14.48
C ASP A 145 -21.19 5.18 15.85
N MET A 146 -19.94 4.83 16.12
CA MET A 146 -19.36 4.88 17.47
C MET A 146 -19.11 6.28 18.00
N GLN A 147 -18.66 7.20 17.15
CA GLN A 147 -18.17 8.51 17.59
C GLN A 147 -19.18 9.64 17.46
N TYR A 148 -20.12 9.55 16.48
CA TYR A 148 -21.05 10.63 16.12
C TYR A 148 -22.50 10.17 16.14
N ARG A 149 -22.83 9.12 16.91
CA ARG A 149 -24.11 8.43 16.93
C ARG A 149 -25.34 9.36 17.07
N ASP A 150 -25.20 10.40 17.88
CA ASP A 150 -26.31 11.25 18.23
C ASP A 150 -26.61 12.36 17.20
N CYS A 151 -25.64 12.67 16.34
CA CYS A 151 -25.75 13.79 15.38
C CYS A 151 -25.55 13.41 13.92
N ALA A 152 -25.02 12.23 13.60
CA ALA A 152 -24.71 11.81 12.24
C ALA A 152 -25.74 10.81 11.67
N VAL A 153 -25.88 10.85 10.34
CA VAL A 153 -26.44 9.77 9.54
C VAL A 153 -25.31 8.82 9.18
N LEU A 154 -25.55 7.51 9.28
CA LEU A 154 -24.54 6.54 8.84
C LEU A 154 -24.41 6.56 7.32
N LEU A 155 -23.17 6.50 6.83
CA LEU A 155 -22.92 6.43 5.40
C LEU A 155 -23.59 5.19 4.78
N ASP A 156 -23.68 4.09 5.51
CA ASP A 156 -24.33 2.85 5.07
C ASP A 156 -25.86 2.99 4.94
N ASP A 157 -26.47 3.94 5.64
CA ASP A 157 -27.89 4.30 5.49
C ASP A 157 -28.15 5.21 4.28
N LEU A 158 -27.10 5.59 3.55
CA LEU A 158 -27.12 6.43 2.36
C LEU A 158 -26.52 5.66 1.17
N PRO A 159 -27.24 4.67 0.61
CA PRO A 159 -26.69 3.76 -0.39
C PRO A 159 -26.13 4.46 -1.64
N ASP A 160 -26.68 5.61 -1.99
CA ASP A 160 -26.21 6.43 -3.11
C ASP A 160 -24.87 7.13 -2.85
N LEU A 161 -24.51 7.44 -1.61
CA LEU A 161 -23.17 7.92 -1.23
C LEU A 161 -22.22 6.77 -0.89
N ALA A 162 -22.75 5.76 -0.17
CA ALA A 162 -21.99 4.59 0.25
C ALA A 162 -21.41 3.82 -0.94
N ALA A 163 -22.12 3.74 -2.06
CA ALA A 163 -21.70 3.03 -3.26
C ALA A 163 -20.34 3.55 -3.77
N TYR A 164 -20.16 4.86 -3.88
CA TYR A 164 -18.88 5.46 -4.30
C TYR A 164 -17.76 5.19 -3.30
N TYR A 165 -18.03 5.39 -2.02
CA TYR A 165 -17.02 5.22 -0.98
C TYR A 165 -16.58 3.75 -0.83
N ARG A 166 -17.48 2.79 -0.98
CA ARG A 166 -17.16 1.36 -0.90
C ARG A 166 -16.30 0.89 -2.06
N GLN A 167 -16.58 1.37 -3.28
CA GLN A 167 -15.81 1.02 -4.47
C GLN A 167 -14.40 1.64 -4.47
N ARG A 168 -14.22 2.80 -3.79
CA ARG A 168 -12.94 3.54 -3.79
C ARG A 168 -12.47 3.89 -5.21
N GLY A 169 -11.18 4.21 -5.36
CA GLY A 169 -10.63 4.67 -6.64
C GLY A 169 -10.97 6.13 -6.96
N ALA A 170 -10.14 6.78 -7.78
CA ALA A 170 -10.24 8.22 -8.03
C ALA A 170 -11.59 8.63 -8.63
N ASP A 171 -12.07 7.89 -9.62
CA ASP A 171 -13.32 8.24 -10.30
C ASP A 171 -14.55 8.11 -9.40
N ASN A 172 -14.56 7.12 -8.50
CA ASN A 172 -15.62 7.00 -7.52
C ASN A 172 -15.58 8.11 -6.47
N MET A 173 -14.38 8.57 -6.08
CA MET A 173 -14.28 9.71 -5.16
C MET A 173 -14.71 11.01 -5.84
N VAL A 174 -14.46 11.20 -7.14
CA VAL A 174 -15.05 12.31 -7.90
C VAL A 174 -16.57 12.18 -7.92
N GLY A 175 -17.10 10.98 -8.22
CA GLY A 175 -18.53 10.69 -8.17
C GLY A 175 -19.18 10.95 -6.80
N LEU A 176 -18.45 10.68 -5.71
CA LEU A 176 -18.89 11.02 -4.35
C LEU A 176 -19.04 12.55 -4.18
N TYR A 177 -18.08 13.33 -4.64
CA TYR A 177 -18.17 14.80 -4.61
C TYR A 177 -19.30 15.33 -5.51
N GLU A 178 -19.45 14.77 -6.70
CA GLU A 178 -20.59 15.08 -7.57
C GLU A 178 -21.92 14.76 -6.90
N LYS A 179 -22.03 13.60 -6.24
CA LYS A 179 -23.26 13.18 -5.55
C LYS A 179 -23.59 14.06 -4.35
N ILE A 180 -22.56 14.49 -3.62
CA ILE A 180 -22.74 15.51 -2.57
C ILE A 180 -23.28 16.80 -3.19
N CYS A 181 -22.71 17.28 -4.30
CA CYS A 181 -23.21 18.46 -4.99
C CYS A 181 -24.67 18.31 -5.46
N GLU A 182 -25.07 17.15 -5.98
CA GLU A 182 -26.48 16.87 -6.32
C GLU A 182 -27.42 16.96 -5.10
N ARG A 183 -26.99 16.41 -3.97
CA ARG A 183 -27.75 16.46 -2.71
C ARG A 183 -27.96 17.90 -2.20
N PHE A 184 -27.06 18.79 -2.56
CA PHE A 184 -27.15 20.23 -2.27
C PHE A 184 -27.70 21.04 -3.45
N GLU A 185 -28.25 20.41 -4.48
CA GLU A 185 -28.84 21.05 -5.65
C GLU A 185 -27.89 22.05 -6.34
N VAL A 186 -26.60 21.68 -6.47
CA VAL A 186 -25.59 22.52 -7.14
C VAL A 186 -25.84 22.51 -8.65
N PRO A 187 -26.14 23.66 -9.28
CA PRO A 187 -26.43 23.70 -10.71
C PRO A 187 -25.25 23.24 -11.57
N GLY A 188 -25.54 22.41 -12.58
CA GLY A 188 -24.57 21.97 -13.58
C GLY A 188 -23.59 20.90 -13.08
N VAL A 189 -23.90 20.25 -11.96
CA VAL A 189 -23.18 19.06 -11.50
C VAL A 189 -24.15 17.89 -11.46
N THR A 190 -23.81 16.83 -12.17
CA THR A 190 -24.56 15.56 -12.19
C THR A 190 -23.60 14.44 -11.84
N ALA A 191 -23.96 13.62 -10.88
CA ALA A 191 -23.11 12.53 -10.44
C ALA A 191 -23.03 11.41 -11.48
N ARG A 192 -21.81 10.97 -11.79
CA ARG A 192 -21.57 9.73 -12.55
C ARG A 192 -22.04 8.53 -11.75
N LEU A 193 -22.29 7.42 -12.42
CA LEU A 193 -22.56 6.16 -11.70
C LEU A 193 -21.28 5.62 -11.05
N PRO A 194 -21.41 4.96 -9.88
CA PRO A 194 -20.26 4.29 -9.27
C PRO A 194 -19.78 3.14 -10.16
N VAL A 195 -18.45 3.04 -10.31
CA VAL A 195 -17.79 2.04 -11.14
C VAL A 195 -17.12 1.01 -10.24
N PRO A 196 -17.34 -0.31 -10.45
CA PRO A 196 -16.62 -1.33 -9.73
C PRO A 196 -15.10 -1.19 -9.92
N VAL A 197 -14.35 -1.19 -8.82
CA VAL A 197 -12.89 -1.16 -8.82
C VAL A 197 -12.38 -2.49 -8.28
N ALA A 198 -11.39 -3.08 -8.96
CA ALA A 198 -10.82 -4.35 -8.56
C ALA A 198 -10.10 -4.22 -7.20
N ASP A 199 -10.48 -5.06 -6.24
CA ASP A 199 -9.78 -5.18 -4.94
C ASP A 199 -8.49 -5.99 -5.05
N ALA A 200 -8.38 -6.81 -6.07
CA ALA A 200 -7.22 -7.64 -6.38
C ALA A 200 -7.09 -7.85 -7.87
N GLY A 201 -5.88 -7.89 -8.38
CA GLY A 201 -5.62 -8.15 -9.78
C GLY A 201 -4.17 -7.97 -10.16
N ILE A 202 -3.90 -8.08 -11.46
CA ILE A 202 -2.59 -7.81 -12.05
C ILE A 202 -2.68 -6.54 -12.88
N TYR A 203 -1.81 -5.60 -12.55
CA TYR A 203 -1.73 -4.29 -13.22
C TYR A 203 -0.54 -4.24 -14.19
N HIS A 204 -0.75 -3.57 -15.32
CA HIS A 204 0.33 -3.14 -16.20
C HIS A 204 -0.02 -1.80 -16.85
N PRO A 205 0.92 -0.82 -16.92
CA PRO A 205 0.61 0.52 -17.43
C PRO A 205 0.19 0.58 -18.92
N ASP A 206 0.56 -0.43 -19.72
CA ASP A 206 0.21 -0.51 -21.13
C ASP A 206 -1.06 -1.35 -21.40
N ALA A 207 -1.66 -1.93 -20.36
CA ALA A 207 -2.91 -2.65 -20.47
C ALA A 207 -4.10 -1.71 -20.25
N SER A 208 -5.19 -1.93 -20.97
CA SER A 208 -6.44 -1.17 -20.81
C SER A 208 -7.26 -1.60 -19.60
N GLU A 209 -6.96 -2.76 -19.02
CA GLU A 209 -7.70 -3.34 -17.91
C GLU A 209 -6.77 -4.08 -16.93
N VAL A 210 -7.31 -4.35 -15.73
CA VAL A 210 -6.67 -5.18 -14.72
C VAL A 210 -6.99 -6.64 -14.99
N PHE A 211 -5.98 -7.51 -15.01
CA PHE A 211 -6.19 -8.94 -15.25
C PHE A 211 -6.58 -9.65 -13.95
N ALA A 212 -7.51 -10.59 -14.08
CA ALA A 212 -7.99 -11.38 -12.95
C ALA A 212 -7.01 -12.48 -12.50
N ASP A 213 -6.09 -12.91 -13.36
CA ASP A 213 -5.12 -13.97 -13.10
C ASP A 213 -3.87 -13.87 -13.98
N GLY A 214 -2.85 -14.66 -13.64
CA GLY A 214 -1.58 -14.71 -14.37
C GLY A 214 -1.70 -15.32 -15.76
N GLN A 215 -2.63 -16.24 -15.98
CA GLN A 215 -2.78 -16.88 -17.29
C GLN A 215 -3.21 -15.88 -18.37
N HIS A 216 -4.24 -15.08 -18.07
CA HIS A 216 -4.70 -14.00 -18.97
C HIS A 216 -3.64 -12.92 -19.15
N TYR A 217 -2.96 -12.54 -18.06
CA TYR A 217 -1.87 -11.56 -18.13
C TYR A 217 -0.73 -12.04 -19.03
N TRP A 218 -0.21 -13.27 -18.84
CA TRP A 218 0.91 -13.78 -19.64
C TRP A 218 0.53 -13.95 -21.10
N LYS A 219 -0.70 -14.35 -21.41
CA LYS A 219 -1.19 -14.42 -22.79
C LYS A 219 -1.14 -13.05 -23.47
N TRP A 220 -1.55 -12.00 -22.75
CA TRP A 220 -1.45 -10.62 -23.23
C TRP A 220 0.01 -10.15 -23.33
N TYR A 221 0.81 -10.38 -22.28
CA TYR A 221 2.20 -9.91 -22.20
C TYR A 221 3.08 -10.52 -23.30
N GLN A 222 2.88 -11.79 -23.63
CA GLN A 222 3.58 -12.50 -24.70
C GLN A 222 3.30 -11.91 -26.10
N GLY A 223 2.17 -11.27 -26.30
CA GLY A 223 1.83 -10.58 -27.55
C GLY A 223 2.49 -9.21 -27.73
N ARG A 224 3.25 -8.74 -26.75
CA ARG A 224 3.89 -7.42 -26.82
C ARG A 224 5.13 -7.41 -27.69
N PRO A 225 5.41 -6.33 -28.42
CA PRO A 225 6.67 -6.17 -29.17
C PRO A 225 7.88 -6.33 -28.24
N GLY A 226 8.86 -7.14 -28.66
CA GLY A 226 10.10 -7.32 -27.90
C GLY A 226 9.99 -8.31 -26.72
N TYR A 227 8.89 -9.05 -26.60
CA TYR A 227 8.79 -10.13 -25.62
C TYR A 227 9.87 -11.20 -25.87
N ASP A 228 10.63 -11.50 -24.81
CA ASP A 228 11.62 -12.56 -24.81
C ASP A 228 11.09 -13.74 -23.96
N HIS A 229 10.92 -14.89 -24.60
CA HIS A 229 10.41 -16.11 -23.96
C HIS A 229 11.37 -16.64 -22.89
N ASP A 230 12.67 -16.42 -23.05
CA ASP A 230 13.71 -16.92 -22.18
C ASP A 230 14.04 -15.94 -21.04
N ALA A 231 13.50 -14.71 -21.09
CA ALA A 231 13.66 -13.72 -20.03
C ALA A 231 13.16 -14.26 -18.67
N PRO A 232 13.85 -13.95 -17.57
CA PRO A 232 13.36 -14.25 -16.24
C PRO A 232 12.02 -13.58 -15.95
N LYS A 233 11.11 -14.31 -15.28
CA LYS A 233 9.80 -13.80 -14.88
C LYS A 233 9.84 -13.36 -13.42
N VAL A 234 9.54 -12.10 -13.15
CA VAL A 234 9.58 -11.50 -11.83
C VAL A 234 8.19 -11.11 -11.36
N GLY A 235 7.70 -11.78 -10.32
CA GLY A 235 6.51 -11.36 -9.59
C GLY A 235 6.79 -10.11 -8.75
N ILE A 236 5.87 -9.17 -8.71
CA ILE A 236 5.92 -8.00 -7.85
C ILE A 236 4.62 -7.94 -7.08
N PHE A 237 4.69 -8.02 -5.75
CA PHE A 237 3.52 -7.89 -4.90
C PHE A 237 3.47 -6.53 -4.20
N VAL A 238 2.33 -5.88 -4.30
CA VAL A 238 2.03 -4.62 -3.61
C VAL A 238 0.65 -4.67 -2.96
N TYR A 239 0.44 -3.87 -1.91
CA TYR A 239 -0.88 -3.72 -1.31
C TYR A 239 -1.84 -2.99 -2.25
N ASN A 240 -3.10 -3.45 -2.29
CA ASN A 240 -4.15 -2.82 -3.07
C ASN A 240 -4.47 -1.38 -2.65
N THR A 241 -4.14 -1.00 -1.41
CA THR A 241 -4.32 0.39 -0.93
C THR A 241 -3.63 1.40 -1.84
N LEU A 242 -2.46 1.06 -2.41
CA LEU A 242 -1.77 1.95 -3.34
C LEU A 242 -2.53 2.06 -4.67
N TYR A 243 -3.10 0.96 -5.16
CA TYR A 243 -3.96 0.98 -6.35
C TYR A 243 -5.24 1.79 -6.12
N LEU A 244 -5.92 1.55 -5.00
CA LEU A 244 -7.14 2.25 -4.62
C LEU A 244 -6.91 3.75 -4.33
N ASN A 245 -5.71 4.15 -3.99
CA ASN A 245 -5.29 5.55 -3.82
C ASN A 245 -4.75 6.17 -5.13
N ASP A 246 -4.86 5.46 -6.27
CA ASP A 246 -4.39 5.95 -7.56
C ASP A 246 -2.86 6.22 -7.59
N GLU A 247 -2.07 5.45 -6.82
CA GLU A 247 -0.60 5.53 -6.83
C GLU A 247 0.00 4.62 -7.93
N THR A 248 -0.64 4.55 -9.09
CA THR A 248 -0.24 3.71 -10.23
C THR A 248 1.07 4.15 -10.89
N ASP A 249 1.50 5.39 -10.70
CA ASP A 249 2.84 5.86 -11.09
C ASP A 249 3.94 5.03 -10.42
N TYR A 250 3.76 4.71 -9.13
CA TYR A 250 4.69 3.86 -8.40
C TYR A 250 4.73 2.44 -9.00
N PHE A 251 3.57 1.86 -9.33
CA PHE A 251 3.48 0.55 -9.97
C PHE A 251 4.18 0.54 -11.33
N THR A 252 3.97 1.60 -12.12
CA THR A 252 4.63 1.79 -13.41
C THR A 252 6.15 1.78 -13.27
N GLN A 253 6.70 2.50 -12.29
CA GLN A 253 8.14 2.53 -12.02
C GLN A 253 8.67 1.14 -11.63
N LEU A 254 7.94 0.38 -10.80
CA LEU A 254 8.33 -0.99 -10.44
C LEU A 254 8.38 -1.90 -11.69
N ILE A 255 7.36 -1.88 -12.52
CA ILE A 255 7.28 -2.67 -13.75
C ILE A 255 8.41 -2.30 -14.71
N ARG A 256 8.57 -1.01 -14.99
CA ARG A 256 9.60 -0.53 -15.93
C ARG A 256 11.02 -0.84 -15.45
N GLY A 257 11.27 -0.83 -14.14
CA GLY A 257 12.57 -1.20 -13.59
C GLY A 257 12.94 -2.66 -13.85
N VAL A 258 11.98 -3.57 -13.81
CA VAL A 258 12.18 -4.99 -14.16
C VAL A 258 12.35 -5.17 -15.67
N GLU A 259 11.51 -4.52 -16.50
CA GLU A 259 11.63 -4.55 -17.96
C GLU A 259 12.98 -4.02 -18.45
N GLN A 260 13.44 -2.89 -17.91
CA GLN A 260 14.75 -2.31 -18.24
C GLN A 260 15.93 -3.21 -17.85
N ALA A 261 15.74 -4.07 -16.87
CA ALA A 261 16.75 -5.05 -16.48
C ALA A 261 16.72 -6.35 -17.33
N GLY A 262 15.88 -6.42 -18.38
CA GLY A 262 15.77 -7.55 -19.29
C GLY A 262 14.94 -8.72 -18.75
N ALA A 263 13.97 -8.45 -17.87
CA ALA A 263 13.08 -9.44 -17.31
C ALA A 263 11.60 -9.12 -17.58
N SER A 264 10.76 -10.13 -17.46
CA SER A 264 9.31 -10.01 -17.67
C SER A 264 8.60 -9.84 -16.30
N PRO A 265 8.06 -8.64 -15.98
CA PRO A 265 7.36 -8.42 -14.72
C PRO A 265 5.92 -8.94 -14.76
N VAL A 266 5.40 -9.32 -13.59
CA VAL A 266 3.97 -9.43 -13.31
C VAL A 266 3.69 -8.78 -11.97
N LEU A 267 2.98 -7.65 -11.96
CA LEU A 267 2.66 -6.93 -10.74
C LEU A 267 1.25 -7.26 -10.29
N GLY A 268 1.16 -8.01 -9.18
CA GLY A 268 -0.09 -8.33 -8.52
C GLY A 268 -0.35 -7.44 -7.30
N PHE A 269 -1.59 -7.02 -7.14
CA PHE A 269 -2.03 -6.28 -5.96
C PHE A 269 -3.26 -6.94 -5.34
N TRP A 270 -3.27 -7.02 -4.02
CA TRP A 270 -4.42 -7.48 -3.24
C TRP A 270 -4.31 -7.03 -1.79
N PHE A 271 -5.41 -7.18 -1.05
CA PHE A 271 -5.43 -6.96 0.39
C PHE A 271 -5.26 -8.28 1.14
N VAL A 272 -4.40 -8.28 2.14
CA VAL A 272 -4.19 -9.42 3.04
C VAL A 272 -4.82 -9.08 4.38
N PRO A 273 -6.08 -9.50 4.67
CA PRO A 273 -6.73 -9.19 5.93
C PRO A 273 -6.03 -9.91 7.09
N VAL A 274 -5.92 -9.21 8.23
CA VAL A 274 -5.38 -9.77 9.47
C VAL A 274 -6.50 -10.45 10.24
N GLY A 275 -6.38 -11.74 10.52
CA GLY A 275 -7.20 -12.43 11.51
C GLY A 275 -8.58 -12.93 11.06
N GLN A 276 -8.90 -12.90 9.77
CA GLN A 276 -10.12 -13.50 9.25
C GLN A 276 -9.81 -14.75 8.43
N ASN A 277 -10.33 -15.90 8.89
CA ASN A 277 -10.42 -17.13 8.11
C ASN A 277 -11.48 -16.92 7.01
N ARG A 278 -11.09 -16.36 5.87
CA ARG A 278 -11.90 -16.42 4.67
C ARG A 278 -11.33 -17.55 3.80
N GLY A 279 -11.99 -18.68 3.77
CA GLY A 279 -11.63 -19.86 2.99
C GLY A 279 -11.68 -19.60 1.48
N GLY A 280 -10.66 -18.91 0.97
CA GLY A 280 -10.39 -18.73 -0.45
C GLY A 280 -8.92 -19.02 -0.74
N ALA A 281 -8.62 -19.64 -1.91
CA ALA A 281 -7.26 -19.85 -2.34
C ALA A 281 -6.49 -18.53 -2.36
N SER A 282 -5.26 -18.55 -1.85
CA SER A 282 -4.37 -17.39 -1.90
C SER A 282 -4.26 -16.86 -3.33
N PRO A 283 -4.36 -15.56 -3.58
CA PRO A 283 -4.10 -14.99 -4.90
C PRO A 283 -2.68 -15.26 -5.41
N LEU A 284 -1.77 -15.64 -4.52
CA LEU A 284 -0.35 -15.80 -4.77
C LEU A 284 -0.07 -16.70 -5.98
N LYS A 285 -0.58 -17.95 -5.97
CA LYS A 285 -0.40 -18.87 -7.09
C LYS A 285 -1.18 -18.42 -8.32
N ARG A 286 -2.40 -17.93 -8.14
CA ARG A 286 -3.23 -17.44 -9.24
C ARG A 286 -2.55 -16.32 -10.03
N PHE A 287 -1.79 -15.45 -9.35
CA PHE A 287 -1.10 -14.32 -10.00
C PHE A 287 0.32 -14.64 -10.42
N PHE A 288 1.04 -15.47 -9.63
CA PHE A 288 2.48 -15.67 -9.79
C PHE A 288 2.87 -17.08 -10.22
N ASP A 289 1.93 -17.86 -10.75
CA ASP A 289 2.29 -19.17 -11.31
C ASP A 289 3.31 -19.02 -12.44
N GLY A 290 4.39 -19.82 -12.35
CA GLY A 290 5.46 -19.82 -13.34
C GLY A 290 6.42 -18.62 -13.30
N VAL A 291 6.45 -17.82 -12.24
CA VAL A 291 7.52 -16.82 -12.02
C VAL A 291 8.79 -17.49 -11.44
N ASP A 292 9.95 -16.85 -11.61
CA ASP A 292 11.22 -17.35 -11.09
C ASP A 292 11.54 -16.81 -9.69
N VAL A 293 11.00 -15.65 -9.35
CA VAL A 293 11.25 -14.91 -8.10
C VAL A 293 10.13 -13.92 -7.85
N VAL A 294 9.86 -13.60 -6.60
CA VAL A 294 8.91 -12.53 -6.21
C VAL A 294 9.62 -11.45 -5.42
N ILE A 295 9.31 -10.19 -5.72
CA ILE A 295 9.64 -8.99 -4.94
C ILE A 295 8.36 -8.59 -4.20
N SER A 296 8.34 -8.62 -2.86
CA SER A 296 7.14 -8.38 -2.07
C SER A 296 7.27 -7.14 -1.18
N SER A 297 6.38 -6.19 -1.33
CA SER A 297 6.25 -5.03 -0.44
C SER A 297 5.31 -5.28 0.75
N SER A 298 4.98 -6.53 1.02
CA SER A 298 4.12 -6.92 2.14
C SER A 298 4.86 -7.86 3.09
N PHE A 299 4.64 -7.63 4.39
CA PHE A 299 5.10 -8.55 5.42
C PHE A 299 4.27 -9.85 5.50
N ARG A 300 3.18 -9.93 4.74
CA ARG A 300 2.32 -11.12 4.64
C ARG A 300 1.91 -11.34 3.20
N LEU A 301 1.96 -12.58 2.77
CA LEU A 301 1.53 -12.99 1.44
C LEU A 301 0.16 -13.68 1.47
N THR A 302 -0.25 -14.17 2.65
CA THR A 302 -1.52 -14.89 2.84
C THR A 302 -2.19 -14.49 4.16
N ASN A 303 -3.47 -14.83 4.33
CA ASN A 303 -4.27 -14.49 5.50
C ASN A 303 -4.03 -15.37 6.72
N GLU A 304 -3.48 -16.56 6.55
CA GLU A 304 -3.49 -17.58 7.58
C GLU A 304 -2.13 -17.71 8.24
N LYS A 305 -2.09 -17.64 9.58
CA LYS A 305 -0.87 -17.79 10.36
C LYS A 305 -0.17 -19.14 10.15
N LEU A 306 -0.92 -20.15 9.72
CA LEU A 306 -0.46 -21.53 9.58
C LEU A 306 -0.20 -21.94 8.12
N HIS A 307 -0.64 -21.17 7.13
CA HIS A 307 -0.56 -21.53 5.71
C HIS A 307 0.40 -20.65 4.90
N HIS A 308 1.17 -19.77 5.55
CA HIS A 308 2.23 -19.01 4.85
C HIS A 308 3.27 -19.95 4.26
N GLU A 309 3.68 -20.93 5.03
CA GLU A 309 4.66 -21.93 4.59
C GLU A 309 4.12 -22.74 3.42
N GLU A 310 2.87 -23.19 3.48
CA GLU A 310 2.24 -23.96 2.41
C GLU A 310 2.15 -23.16 1.11
N ALA A 311 1.72 -21.90 1.17
CA ALA A 311 1.61 -21.03 0.00
C ALA A 311 2.98 -20.72 -0.64
N LEU A 312 4.03 -20.53 0.18
CA LEU A 312 5.39 -20.32 -0.32
C LEU A 312 5.99 -21.61 -0.88
N LEU A 313 5.75 -22.77 -0.24
CA LEU A 313 6.15 -24.09 -0.75
C LEU A 313 5.45 -24.42 -2.06
N GLU A 314 4.16 -24.07 -2.18
CA GLU A 314 3.39 -24.25 -3.41
C GLU A 314 3.90 -23.38 -4.56
N LEU A 315 4.32 -22.15 -4.25
CA LEU A 315 4.93 -21.24 -5.22
C LEU A 315 6.36 -21.67 -5.58
N ASP A 316 7.10 -22.20 -4.62
CA ASP A 316 8.48 -22.73 -4.73
C ASP A 316 9.46 -21.73 -5.42
N VAL A 317 9.42 -20.47 -5.07
CA VAL A 317 10.35 -19.43 -5.56
C VAL A 317 10.86 -18.57 -4.43
N PRO A 318 12.06 -17.95 -4.55
CA PRO A 318 12.51 -16.95 -3.59
C PRO A 318 11.59 -15.76 -3.55
N VAL A 319 11.31 -15.24 -2.34
CA VAL A 319 10.51 -14.03 -2.12
C VAL A 319 11.38 -12.99 -1.41
N LEU A 320 11.72 -11.92 -2.12
CA LEU A 320 12.54 -10.84 -1.61
C LEU A 320 11.68 -9.81 -0.88
N ASN A 321 12.12 -9.40 0.30
CA ASN A 321 11.42 -8.41 1.12
C ASN A 321 11.73 -6.98 0.66
N SER A 322 10.72 -6.27 0.18
CA SER A 322 10.80 -4.86 -0.23
C SER A 322 10.13 -3.98 0.81
N ILE A 323 10.85 -3.02 1.34
CA ILE A 323 10.36 -2.17 2.42
C ILE A 323 9.98 -0.81 1.86
N ILE A 324 8.72 -0.41 2.10
CA ILE A 324 8.22 0.95 1.89
C ILE A 324 8.18 1.63 3.26
N LEU A 325 8.99 2.64 3.47
CA LEU A 325 9.02 3.40 4.72
C LEU A 325 7.92 4.47 4.73
N ASN A 326 7.37 4.73 5.92
CA ASN A 326 6.43 5.81 6.13
C ASN A 326 7.11 7.13 6.57
N VAL A 327 8.40 7.23 6.35
CA VAL A 327 9.20 8.45 6.54
C VAL A 327 9.65 9.00 5.19
N ALA A 328 10.02 10.27 5.17
CA ALA A 328 10.54 10.88 3.95
C ALA A 328 11.84 10.18 3.50
N ARG A 329 11.99 10.02 2.19
CA ARG A 329 13.19 9.41 1.60
C ARG A 329 14.47 10.10 2.05
N GLU A 330 14.45 11.43 2.06
CA GLU A 330 15.59 12.29 2.44
C GLU A 330 15.93 12.13 3.93
N GLU A 331 14.93 12.02 4.78
CA GLU A 331 15.12 11.77 6.21
C GLU A 331 15.76 10.42 6.44
N TRP A 332 15.26 9.37 5.81
CA TRP A 332 15.84 8.03 5.93
C TRP A 332 17.28 7.97 5.39
N SER A 333 17.52 8.52 4.21
CA SER A 333 18.86 8.48 3.59
C SER A 333 19.91 9.30 4.34
N GLY A 334 19.47 10.34 5.05
CA GLY A 334 20.32 11.14 5.93
C GLY A 334 20.53 10.55 7.32
N SER A 335 19.74 9.54 7.72
CA SER A 335 19.82 8.91 9.02
C SER A 335 20.84 7.78 9.07
N ARG A 336 21.63 7.74 10.15
CA ARG A 336 22.53 6.60 10.44
C ARG A 336 21.84 5.48 11.22
N GLN A 337 20.59 5.65 11.61
CA GLN A 337 19.84 4.66 12.40
C GLN A 337 19.23 3.54 11.55
N GLY A 338 19.18 3.72 10.21
CA GLY A 338 18.53 2.76 9.32
C GLY A 338 17.00 2.77 9.48
N ILE A 339 16.40 1.58 9.59
CA ILE A 339 14.95 1.45 9.78
C ILE A 339 14.59 1.84 11.22
N PRO A 340 13.64 2.77 11.42
CA PRO A 340 13.18 3.15 12.76
C PRO A 340 12.65 1.94 13.55
N ALA A 341 12.92 1.89 14.86
CA ALA A 341 12.63 0.75 15.72
C ALA A 341 11.14 0.32 15.71
N ASN A 342 10.23 1.29 15.60
CA ASN A 342 8.79 1.04 15.50
C ASN A 342 8.34 0.32 14.22
N TYR A 343 9.20 0.29 13.17
CA TYR A 343 8.94 -0.44 11.92
C TYR A 343 9.57 -1.82 11.87
N LEU A 344 10.54 -2.13 12.74
CA LEU A 344 11.32 -3.38 12.67
C LEU A 344 10.43 -4.63 12.68
N LEU A 345 9.41 -4.65 13.54
CA LEU A 345 8.52 -5.82 13.65
C LEU A 345 7.84 -6.15 12.31
N ASN A 346 7.30 -5.15 11.63
CA ASN A 346 6.52 -5.36 10.41
C ASN A 346 7.38 -5.34 9.13
N SER A 347 8.56 -4.73 9.18
CA SER A 347 9.41 -4.58 7.99
C SER A 347 10.52 -5.63 7.91
N ILE A 348 10.93 -6.21 9.03
CA ILE A 348 12.01 -7.20 9.09
C ILE A 348 11.49 -8.50 9.71
N VAL A 349 11.08 -8.46 11.00
CA VAL A 349 10.83 -9.66 11.80
C VAL A 349 9.67 -10.49 11.23
N SER A 350 8.52 -9.87 10.99
CA SER A 350 7.36 -10.58 10.45
C SER A 350 7.59 -11.12 9.02
N PRO A 351 8.23 -10.38 8.09
CA PRO A 351 8.63 -10.93 6.80
C PRO A 351 9.57 -12.13 6.90
N GLU A 352 10.59 -12.07 7.74
CA GLU A 352 11.51 -13.20 7.93
C GLU A 352 10.78 -14.44 8.45
N PHE A 353 9.92 -14.30 9.46
CA PHE A 353 9.06 -15.39 9.93
C PHE A 353 8.09 -15.91 8.86
N SER A 354 7.78 -15.11 7.87
CA SER A 354 6.95 -15.51 6.72
C SER A 354 7.77 -16.05 5.54
N GLY A 355 9.09 -16.24 5.71
CA GLY A 355 9.96 -16.81 4.68
C GLY A 355 10.46 -15.82 3.63
N LEU A 356 10.30 -14.50 3.84
CA LEU A 356 10.86 -13.48 2.97
C LEU A 356 12.34 -13.26 3.32
N ILE A 357 13.15 -13.02 2.31
CA ILE A 357 14.60 -12.86 2.43
C ILE A 357 15.07 -11.50 1.89
N GLU A 358 16.30 -11.13 2.17
CA GLU A 358 17.01 -9.95 1.64
C GLU A 358 16.22 -8.64 1.80
N PRO A 359 15.91 -8.21 3.04
CA PRO A 359 15.14 -6.99 3.27
C PRO A 359 15.86 -5.75 2.68
N THR A 360 15.16 -5.03 1.82
CA THR A 360 15.70 -3.86 1.13
C THR A 360 14.69 -2.72 1.18
N VAL A 361 15.12 -1.55 1.65
CA VAL A 361 14.30 -0.33 1.59
C VAL A 361 14.31 0.19 0.16
N ILE A 362 13.18 0.13 -0.52
CA ILE A 362 13.06 0.52 -1.94
C ILE A 362 12.25 1.79 -2.15
N ALA A 363 11.48 2.21 -1.17
CA ALA A 363 10.65 3.40 -1.28
C ALA A 363 10.48 4.11 0.07
N GLY A 364 10.19 5.39 0.00
CA GLY A 364 9.80 6.23 1.13
C GLY A 364 8.57 7.06 0.79
N ARG A 365 8.13 7.86 1.75
CA ARG A 365 7.05 8.83 1.56
C ARG A 365 7.62 10.19 1.23
N GLN A 366 7.08 10.84 0.23
CA GLN A 366 7.41 12.22 -0.10
C GLN A 366 6.22 13.10 0.26
N PRO A 367 6.41 14.12 1.12
CA PRO A 367 5.37 15.10 1.37
C PRO A 367 5.16 15.96 0.12
N VAL A 368 3.91 16.21 -0.20
CA VAL A 368 3.48 17.05 -1.32
C VAL A 368 2.39 17.97 -0.81
N THR A 369 2.51 19.26 -1.05
CA THR A 369 1.44 20.22 -0.79
C THR A 369 0.60 20.37 -2.05
N ASN A 370 -0.70 20.15 -1.93
CA ASN A 370 -1.61 20.37 -3.05
C ASN A 370 -1.76 21.88 -3.30
N PRO A 371 -1.46 22.37 -4.50
CA PRO A 371 -1.49 23.79 -4.78
C PRO A 371 -2.91 24.38 -4.78
N ASN A 372 -3.94 23.53 -4.95
CA ASN A 372 -5.33 23.97 -5.03
C ASN A 372 -6.00 24.07 -3.65
N THR A 373 -5.61 23.18 -2.72
CA THR A 373 -6.22 23.11 -1.39
C THR A 373 -5.29 23.57 -0.27
N GLY A 374 -3.98 23.70 -0.55
CA GLY A 374 -2.95 23.90 0.47
C GLY A 374 -2.74 22.68 1.38
N GLN A 375 -3.40 21.55 1.08
CA GLN A 375 -3.36 20.34 1.89
C GLN A 375 -2.11 19.53 1.64
N ASP A 376 -1.40 19.17 2.70
CA ASP A 376 -0.28 18.24 2.62
C ASP A 376 -0.77 16.80 2.58
N TYR A 377 -0.17 16.01 1.72
CA TYR A 377 -0.37 14.56 1.62
C TYR A 377 0.94 13.86 1.24
N PHE A 378 0.98 12.55 1.30
CA PHE A 378 2.18 11.80 0.99
C PHE A 378 2.01 10.99 -0.30
N ARG A 379 3.07 10.97 -1.11
CA ARG A 379 3.21 10.06 -2.26
C ARG A 379 4.27 9.00 -1.96
N THR A 380 4.08 7.81 -2.47
CA THR A 380 5.11 6.77 -2.46
C THR A 380 6.12 7.05 -3.56
N VAL A 381 7.41 7.12 -3.22
CA VAL A 381 8.49 7.44 -4.14
C VAL A 381 9.59 6.40 -4.04
N LEU A 382 10.05 5.89 -5.19
CA LEU A 382 11.15 4.94 -5.24
C LEU A 382 12.49 5.58 -4.79
N ILE A 383 13.32 4.73 -4.21
CA ILE A 383 14.75 4.95 -4.02
C ILE A 383 15.45 4.16 -5.14
N ASP A 384 15.66 4.80 -6.27
CA ASP A 384 16.04 4.16 -7.53
C ASP A 384 17.21 3.21 -7.42
N ASP A 385 18.29 3.60 -6.75
CA ASP A 385 19.49 2.78 -6.64
C ASP A 385 19.25 1.50 -5.83
N ASN A 386 18.46 1.59 -4.76
CA ASN A 386 18.08 0.47 -3.93
C ASN A 386 17.15 -0.48 -4.68
N TYR A 387 16.17 0.08 -5.43
CA TYR A 387 15.27 -0.73 -6.21
C TYR A 387 15.99 -1.44 -7.36
N ARG A 388 16.86 -0.75 -8.09
CA ARG A 388 17.70 -1.37 -9.13
C ARG A 388 18.61 -2.46 -8.55
N TRP A 389 19.15 -2.24 -7.34
CA TRP A 389 19.93 -3.26 -6.65
C TRP A 389 19.05 -4.49 -6.36
N GLN A 390 17.85 -4.30 -5.81
CA GLN A 390 16.93 -5.38 -5.52
C GLN A 390 16.49 -6.15 -6.77
N VAL A 391 16.22 -5.46 -7.87
CA VAL A 391 15.93 -6.10 -9.16
C VAL A 391 17.10 -6.97 -9.61
N ARG A 392 18.35 -6.47 -9.54
CA ARG A 392 19.54 -7.29 -9.84
C ARG A 392 19.64 -8.52 -8.93
N ARG A 393 19.31 -8.40 -7.66
CA ARG A 393 19.26 -9.54 -6.72
C ARG A 393 18.18 -10.56 -7.14
N ALA A 394 17.01 -10.07 -7.48
CA ALA A 394 15.93 -10.93 -7.98
C ALA A 394 16.37 -11.72 -9.23
N LEU A 395 17.01 -11.04 -10.20
CA LEU A 395 17.53 -11.70 -11.38
C LEU A 395 18.66 -12.70 -11.09
N ALA A 396 19.50 -12.43 -10.11
CA ALA A 396 20.52 -13.38 -9.66
C ALA A 396 19.88 -14.65 -9.07
N TRP A 397 18.82 -14.52 -8.28
CA TRP A 397 18.05 -15.68 -7.78
C TRP A 397 17.35 -16.45 -8.90
N ALA A 398 16.73 -15.75 -9.85
CA ALA A 398 16.13 -16.38 -11.03
C ALA A 398 17.16 -17.15 -11.86
N THR A 399 18.34 -16.55 -12.09
CA THR A 399 19.45 -17.19 -12.80
C THR A 399 19.96 -18.42 -12.05
N LEU A 400 20.16 -18.30 -10.72
CA LEU A 400 20.61 -19.42 -9.90
C LEU A 400 19.62 -20.61 -9.98
N ARG A 401 18.32 -20.32 -9.95
CA ARG A 401 17.28 -21.33 -10.06
C ARG A 401 17.33 -22.07 -11.41
N ARG A 402 17.58 -21.35 -12.49
CA ARG A 402 17.65 -21.91 -13.86
C ARG A 402 18.98 -22.57 -14.18
N THR A 403 20.03 -22.29 -13.39
CA THR A 403 21.38 -22.84 -13.60
C THR A 403 21.42 -24.30 -13.14
N ALA A 404 21.87 -25.21 -14.00
CA ALA A 404 22.08 -26.60 -13.66
C ALA A 404 23.09 -26.75 -12.51
N ALA A 405 22.95 -27.74 -11.66
CA ALA A 405 23.83 -27.97 -10.51
C ALA A 405 25.32 -28.01 -10.89
N ALA A 406 25.65 -28.65 -12.01
CA ALA A 406 27.03 -28.74 -12.51
C ALA A 406 27.68 -27.38 -12.87
N ASP A 407 26.86 -26.37 -13.19
CA ASP A 407 27.33 -25.05 -13.61
C ASP A 407 27.25 -23.99 -12.49
N ARG A 408 26.70 -24.37 -11.34
CA ARG A 408 26.62 -23.49 -10.17
C ARG A 408 27.99 -23.35 -9.53
N ARG A 409 28.32 -22.11 -9.10
CA ARG A 409 29.55 -21.79 -8.37
C ARG A 409 29.21 -21.54 -6.92
N ILE A 410 29.84 -22.30 -6.01
CA ILE A 410 29.66 -22.19 -4.56
C ILE A 410 30.98 -21.71 -3.94
N ALA A 411 30.90 -20.75 -3.04
CA ALA A 411 32.00 -20.34 -2.17
C ALA A 411 31.66 -20.71 -0.73
N ILE A 412 32.54 -21.46 -0.07
CA ILE A 412 32.40 -21.78 1.34
C ILE A 412 33.43 -20.95 2.10
N LEU A 413 32.95 -20.08 2.99
CA LEU A 413 33.78 -19.23 3.82
C LEU A 413 33.84 -19.80 5.23
N TYR A 414 35.01 -19.98 5.76
CA TYR A 414 35.24 -20.38 7.14
C TYR A 414 36.22 -19.41 7.84
N TYR A 415 36.09 -19.29 9.16
CA TYR A 415 36.83 -18.35 9.93
C TYR A 415 38.03 -19.03 10.63
N ASN A 416 39.19 -18.34 10.63
CA ASN A 416 40.38 -18.72 11.38
C ASN A 416 40.59 -17.72 12.52
N HIS A 417 40.40 -18.14 13.77
CA HIS A 417 40.36 -17.29 14.96
C HIS A 417 41.68 -16.66 15.33
N SER A 418 42.80 -17.25 14.99
CA SER A 418 44.13 -16.73 15.29
C SER A 418 45.15 -17.22 14.27
N GLY A 419 46.19 -16.42 14.03
CA GLY A 419 47.22 -16.71 13.03
C GLY A 419 47.82 -18.10 13.19
N GLY A 420 47.52 -19.00 12.28
CA GLY A 420 48.04 -20.37 12.20
C GLY A 420 47.00 -21.33 11.62
N LYS A 421 47.45 -22.22 10.74
CA LYS A 421 46.57 -23.19 10.04
C LYS A 421 45.84 -24.17 10.97
N GLN A 422 46.16 -24.18 12.27
CA GLN A 422 45.65 -25.14 13.25
C GLN A 422 44.41 -24.63 14.03
N ASN A 423 43.99 -23.36 13.86
CA ASN A 423 42.93 -22.73 14.64
C ASN A 423 41.64 -22.50 13.84
N ILE A 424 41.42 -23.31 12.81
CA ILE A 424 40.18 -23.32 12.07
C ILE A 424 39.13 -23.98 12.96
N GLY A 425 38.15 -23.20 13.40
CA GLY A 425 37.10 -23.69 14.28
C GLY A 425 35.82 -22.87 14.23
N ALA A 426 34.70 -23.46 14.58
CA ALA A 426 33.44 -22.81 14.79
C ALA A 426 32.80 -23.41 16.05
N SER A 427 33.21 -22.87 17.20
CA SER A 427 32.88 -23.44 18.52
C SER A 427 33.27 -24.94 18.61
N TYR A 428 32.31 -25.83 18.73
CA TYR A 428 32.57 -27.29 18.81
C TYR A 428 32.41 -28.02 17.46
N LEU A 429 32.21 -27.28 16.36
CA LEU A 429 32.04 -27.87 15.03
C LEU A 429 33.43 -28.36 14.50
N ASN A 430 33.51 -29.59 14.05
CA ASN A 430 34.64 -30.07 13.27
C ASN A 430 34.52 -29.54 11.83
N VAL A 431 35.16 -28.42 11.56
CA VAL A 431 35.09 -27.72 10.27
C VAL A 431 35.58 -28.59 9.12
N THR A 432 36.68 -29.33 9.31
CA THR A 432 37.22 -30.18 8.24
C THR A 432 36.25 -31.30 7.86
N ALA A 433 35.77 -32.05 8.83
CA ALA A 433 34.78 -33.12 8.57
C ALA A 433 33.47 -32.55 8.00
N SER A 434 33.07 -31.35 8.41
CA SER A 434 31.89 -30.68 7.82
C SER A 434 32.09 -30.31 6.36
N LEU A 435 33.28 -29.80 5.99
CA LEU A 435 33.63 -29.50 4.60
C LEU A 435 33.61 -30.77 3.73
N GLU A 436 34.24 -31.86 4.20
CA GLU A 436 34.20 -33.13 3.51
C GLU A 436 32.77 -33.63 3.26
N ALA A 437 31.93 -33.58 4.29
CA ALA A 437 30.52 -33.99 4.17
C ALA A 437 29.73 -33.08 3.20
N ILE A 438 29.93 -31.76 3.24
CA ILE A 438 29.31 -30.82 2.32
C ILE A 438 29.76 -31.07 0.88
N LEU A 439 31.05 -31.25 0.63
CA LEU A 439 31.57 -31.50 -0.72
C LEU A 439 31.07 -32.84 -1.27
N ALA A 440 30.99 -33.88 -0.45
CA ALA A 440 30.45 -35.16 -0.83
C ALA A 440 28.94 -35.06 -1.20
N ASP A 441 28.14 -34.35 -0.40
CA ASP A 441 26.71 -34.14 -0.69
C ASP A 441 26.50 -33.28 -1.95
N LEU A 442 27.30 -32.24 -2.16
CA LEU A 442 27.30 -31.46 -3.38
C LEU A 442 27.58 -32.29 -4.62
N ALA A 443 28.64 -33.15 -4.56
CA ALA A 443 28.96 -34.07 -5.65
C ALA A 443 27.80 -35.05 -5.93
N ALA A 444 27.20 -35.61 -4.88
CA ALA A 444 26.05 -36.52 -5.01
C ALA A 444 24.81 -35.83 -5.64
N ARG A 445 24.67 -34.53 -5.47
CA ARG A 445 23.60 -33.69 -6.07
C ARG A 445 23.93 -33.14 -7.46
N GLY A 446 25.06 -33.61 -8.07
CA GLY A 446 25.45 -33.26 -9.42
C GLY A 446 26.21 -31.94 -9.58
N TYR A 447 26.69 -31.35 -8.49
CA TYR A 447 27.63 -30.23 -8.56
C TYR A 447 29.00 -30.71 -9.01
N ARG A 448 29.69 -29.87 -9.77
CA ARG A 448 31.09 -30.18 -10.16
C ARG A 448 32.00 -29.86 -8.99
N VAL A 449 32.59 -30.92 -8.41
CA VAL A 449 33.61 -30.79 -7.36
C VAL A 449 34.93 -31.28 -7.98
N GLU A 450 35.90 -30.37 -8.09
CA GLU A 450 37.23 -30.67 -8.66
C GLU A 450 38.28 -30.61 -7.56
N GLY A 451 39.28 -31.48 -7.60
CA GLY A 451 40.35 -31.62 -6.66
C GLY A 451 40.23 -32.88 -5.78
N ALA A 452 41.35 -33.42 -5.35
CA ALA A 452 41.37 -34.48 -4.35
C ALA A 452 41.08 -33.87 -2.97
N ILE A 453 40.12 -34.43 -2.25
CA ILE A 453 39.93 -34.20 -0.81
C ILE A 453 40.78 -35.27 -0.14
N ASP A 454 42.08 -34.98 0.02
CA ASP A 454 43.02 -35.86 0.77
C ASP A 454 42.92 -35.54 2.28
#